data_287a1be965a959ce450680386cf1a9b2
#
_entry.id   287a1be965a959ce450680386cf1a9b2
#
_cell.length_a   1.000
_cell.length_b   1.000
_cell.length_c   1.000
_cell.angle_alpha   90.00
_cell.angle_beta   90.00
_cell.angle_gamma   90.00
#
_symmetry.space_group_name_H-M   'P 1'
#
loop_
_entity.id
_entity.type
_entity.pdbx_description
1 polymer ?
#
loop_
_entity_poly.entity_id
_entity_poly.type
_entity_poly.pdbx_seq_one_letter_code
_entity_poly.pdbx_strand_id
1 'polypeptide(L)'
;MLQKNDLIVITGAGGFIGGNLVKYFYDRGLLNIRAVDKKPLDEWYLRSPATMNLQLDCTTEEACARACDGAREVYNLAADMGGMGFIERFRVECLRGILINTHMIEAAYRAGVERYFFSSTACVYSTLLQQEANVRGLKETDVYPAMAERGYGWEKLISEMFCQEYWAERGLKTFIARFHNVYGPYGTWDGGREKAPAAICRKVIEAVDTNSRTIEVWGDGHQTRSFMYIKDCLKGIDMIMHCDRLIATPINLGSSQLFSVDELIDNVERIAGVKLDRKYNPSAPRGVTGRNSDNTFIKETLGWEPNTSLEVGLRATYHWIKDQYLCRKRGECVAA
;
A
#
# COMPACT_ATOMS: atom_id res chain seq x y z
N MET A 1 14.66 12.04 -17.44
CA MET A 1 15.22 10.92 -16.62
C MET A 1 15.86 11.51 -15.37
N LEU A 2 15.64 10.88 -14.21
CA LEU A 2 16.27 11.25 -12.95
C LEU A 2 17.80 11.18 -13.06
N GLN A 3 18.45 12.21 -12.55
CA GLN A 3 19.91 12.23 -12.39
C GLN A 3 20.28 11.84 -10.96
N LYS A 4 21.51 11.37 -10.75
CA LYS A 4 21.96 10.91 -9.41
C LYS A 4 21.85 11.96 -8.30
N ASN A 5 21.89 13.24 -8.67
CA ASN A 5 21.84 14.36 -7.72
C ASN A 5 20.44 14.93 -7.53
N ASP A 6 19.44 14.47 -8.28
CA ASP A 6 18.06 14.92 -8.13
C ASP A 6 17.50 14.47 -6.80
N LEU A 7 16.91 15.39 -6.04
CA LEU A 7 16.31 15.08 -4.76
C LEU A 7 14.95 14.41 -4.96
N ILE A 8 14.81 13.19 -4.43
CA ILE A 8 13.57 12.44 -4.37
C ILE A 8 13.02 12.52 -2.94
N VAL A 9 11.77 12.91 -2.81
CA VAL A 9 11.06 12.89 -1.52
C VAL A 9 10.08 11.72 -1.50
N ILE A 10 10.12 10.93 -0.41
CA ILE A 10 9.20 9.81 -0.18
C ILE A 10 8.56 10.01 1.18
N THR A 11 7.25 10.33 1.22
CA THR A 11 6.49 10.38 2.46
C THR A 11 5.89 9.02 2.79
N GLY A 12 5.61 8.76 4.06
CA GLY A 12 5.24 7.42 4.50
C GLY A 12 6.41 6.43 4.48
N ALA A 13 7.66 6.93 4.54
CA ALA A 13 8.88 6.14 4.40
C ALA A 13 9.15 5.21 5.59
N GLY A 14 8.60 5.49 6.76
CA GLY A 14 8.59 4.57 7.91
C GLY A 14 7.55 3.46 7.80
N GLY A 15 6.73 3.48 6.74
CA GLY A 15 5.72 2.47 6.43
C GLY A 15 6.21 1.40 5.45
N PHE A 16 5.29 0.49 5.12
CA PHE A 16 5.57 -0.68 4.28
C PHE A 16 6.03 -0.32 2.86
N ILE A 17 5.18 0.38 2.09
CA ILE A 17 5.48 0.67 0.68
C ILE A 17 6.58 1.73 0.59
N GLY A 18 6.51 2.77 1.43
CA GLY A 18 7.49 3.87 1.41
C GLY A 18 8.90 3.41 1.75
N GLY A 19 9.08 2.61 2.81
CA GLY A 19 10.40 2.06 3.17
C GLY A 19 10.97 1.15 2.08
N ASN A 20 10.13 0.30 1.48
CA ASN A 20 10.55 -0.53 0.35
C ASN A 20 10.88 0.33 -0.89
N LEU A 21 10.21 1.46 -1.13
CA LEU A 21 10.50 2.37 -2.24
C LEU A 21 11.83 3.11 -2.03
N VAL A 22 12.13 3.54 -0.80
CA VAL A 22 13.44 4.10 -0.44
C VAL A 22 14.56 3.10 -0.80
N LYS A 23 14.41 1.84 -0.35
CA LYS A 23 15.37 0.79 -0.67
C LYS A 23 15.47 0.53 -2.18
N TYR A 24 14.35 0.50 -2.88
CA TYR A 24 14.27 0.27 -4.32
C TYR A 24 15.08 1.30 -5.11
N PHE A 25 14.96 2.58 -4.78
CA PHE A 25 15.73 3.64 -5.44
C PHE A 25 17.19 3.66 -5.01
N TYR A 26 17.47 3.44 -3.74
CA TYR A 26 18.83 3.34 -3.23
C TYR A 26 19.62 2.22 -3.92
N ASP A 27 19.05 1.02 -4.05
CA ASP A 27 19.67 -0.12 -4.72
C ASP A 27 19.93 0.13 -6.23
N ARG A 28 19.28 1.14 -6.82
CA ARG A 28 19.49 1.59 -8.21
C ARG A 28 20.49 2.76 -8.34
N GLY A 29 21.09 3.15 -7.23
CA GLY A 29 22.09 4.21 -7.19
C GLY A 29 21.53 5.63 -7.18
N LEU A 30 20.24 5.81 -6.89
CA LEU A 30 19.63 7.10 -6.61
C LEU A 30 19.79 7.35 -5.09
N LEU A 31 20.79 8.14 -4.73
CA LEU A 31 21.23 8.27 -3.34
C LEU A 31 20.68 9.53 -2.65
N ASN A 32 20.25 10.53 -3.43
CA ASN A 32 19.71 11.77 -2.87
C ASN A 32 18.22 11.63 -2.55
N ILE A 33 17.93 10.91 -1.46
CA ILE A 33 16.57 10.59 -1.02
C ILE A 33 16.30 11.25 0.33
N ARG A 34 15.19 11.97 0.41
CA ARG A 34 14.57 12.46 1.65
C ARG A 34 13.40 11.57 2.01
N ALA A 35 13.59 10.73 3.00
CA ALA A 35 12.60 9.81 3.55
C ALA A 35 11.87 10.48 4.72
N VAL A 36 10.54 10.60 4.65
CA VAL A 36 9.72 11.36 5.61
C VAL A 36 8.61 10.49 6.18
N ASP A 37 8.47 10.45 7.50
CA ASP A 37 7.34 9.82 8.19
C ASP A 37 7.12 10.49 9.56
N LYS A 38 5.90 10.38 10.11
CA LYS A 38 5.60 10.83 11.47
C LYS A 38 6.11 9.87 12.56
N LYS A 39 6.37 8.60 12.20
CA LYS A 39 6.87 7.59 13.14
C LYS A 39 8.27 7.93 13.66
N PRO A 40 8.57 7.58 14.92
CA PRO A 40 9.93 7.57 15.42
C PRO A 40 10.86 6.76 14.51
N LEU A 41 12.09 7.24 14.32
CA LEU A 41 13.04 6.64 13.37
C LEU A 41 13.46 5.21 13.73
N ASP A 42 13.37 4.82 14.99
CA ASP A 42 13.66 3.49 15.52
C ASP A 42 12.53 2.47 15.25
N GLU A 43 11.34 2.95 14.88
CA GLU A 43 10.21 2.10 14.48
C GLU A 43 10.18 1.77 12.98
N TRP A 44 11.14 2.27 12.19
CA TRP A 44 11.17 2.00 10.75
C TRP A 44 11.87 0.68 10.43
N TYR A 45 11.17 -0.27 9.82
CA TYR A 45 11.77 -1.55 9.39
C TYR A 45 12.89 -1.38 8.34
N LEU A 46 12.75 -0.41 7.44
CA LEU A 46 13.68 -0.14 6.34
C LEU A 46 14.18 1.30 6.42
N ARG A 47 14.99 1.61 7.44
CA ARG A 47 15.69 2.88 7.52
C ARG A 47 17.10 2.75 6.94
N SER A 48 17.38 3.49 5.86
CA SER A 48 18.73 3.59 5.32
C SER A 48 19.49 4.72 6.01
N PRO A 49 20.65 4.47 6.64
CA PRO A 49 21.47 5.56 7.21
C PRO A 49 22.10 6.47 6.15
N ALA A 50 22.11 6.04 4.89
CA ALA A 50 22.65 6.80 3.77
C ALA A 50 21.64 7.76 3.13
N THR A 51 20.41 7.81 3.62
CA THR A 51 19.37 8.74 3.16
C THR A 51 19.07 9.79 4.22
N MET A 52 18.49 10.93 3.83
CA MET A 52 18.01 11.92 4.78
C MET A 52 16.69 11.46 5.37
N ASN A 53 16.72 10.97 6.61
CA ASN A 53 15.52 10.49 7.31
C ASN A 53 14.97 11.58 8.21
N LEU A 54 13.74 12.03 7.98
CA LEU A 54 13.08 13.10 8.73
C LEU A 54 11.81 12.59 9.41
N GLN A 55 11.70 12.82 10.71
CA GLN A 55 10.45 12.60 11.44
C GLN A 55 9.62 13.87 11.34
N LEU A 56 8.58 13.87 10.46
CA LEU A 56 7.68 15.00 10.23
C LEU A 56 6.23 14.51 10.12
N ASP A 57 5.31 15.25 10.72
CA ASP A 57 3.87 15.04 10.55
C ASP A 57 3.33 15.88 9.40
N CYS A 58 3.15 15.26 8.24
CA CYS A 58 2.63 15.89 7.02
C CYS A 58 1.15 16.34 7.11
N THR A 59 0.50 16.24 8.26
CA THR A 59 -0.79 16.91 8.47
C THR A 59 -0.66 18.43 8.62
N THR A 60 0.57 18.97 8.69
CA THR A 60 0.85 20.41 8.81
C THR A 60 1.50 20.96 7.54
N GLU A 61 1.17 22.18 7.17
CA GLU A 61 1.74 22.89 6.01
C GLU A 61 3.25 23.05 6.13
N GLU A 62 3.74 23.41 7.32
CA GLU A 62 5.16 23.61 7.59
C GLU A 62 5.98 22.33 7.35
N ALA A 63 5.50 21.19 7.83
CA ALA A 63 6.15 19.90 7.63
C ALA A 63 6.20 19.53 6.14
N CYS A 64 5.11 19.77 5.40
CA CYS A 64 5.04 19.54 3.96
C CYS A 64 5.96 20.45 3.17
N ALA A 65 6.01 21.74 3.49
CA ALA A 65 6.93 22.69 2.86
C ALA A 65 8.39 22.26 3.08
N ARG A 66 8.76 21.90 4.31
CA ARG A 66 10.08 21.40 4.66
C ARG A 66 10.41 20.07 3.97
N ALA A 67 9.42 19.19 3.79
CA ALA A 67 9.60 17.93 3.07
C ALA A 67 9.88 18.17 1.59
N CYS A 68 9.19 19.11 0.93
CA CYS A 68 9.27 19.37 -0.51
C CYS A 68 10.41 20.30 -0.92
N ASP A 69 11.06 21.01 0.01
CA ASP A 69 12.11 22.01 -0.30
C ASP A 69 13.24 21.41 -1.13
N GLY A 70 13.47 21.98 -2.34
CA GLY A 70 14.47 21.53 -3.31
C GLY A 70 14.20 20.17 -3.96
N ALA A 71 13.01 19.59 -3.77
CA ALA A 71 12.67 18.30 -4.35
C ALA A 71 12.39 18.41 -5.86
N ARG A 72 12.90 17.45 -6.64
CA ARG A 72 12.53 17.26 -8.03
C ARG A 72 11.31 16.37 -8.20
N GLU A 73 11.26 15.28 -7.44
CA GLU A 73 10.14 14.35 -7.46
C GLU A 73 9.64 14.09 -6.04
N VAL A 74 8.32 13.99 -5.90
CA VAL A 74 7.65 13.66 -4.64
C VAL A 74 6.79 12.42 -4.83
N TYR A 75 6.99 11.42 -3.97
CA TYR A 75 6.16 10.22 -3.84
C TYR A 75 5.35 10.31 -2.55
N ASN A 76 4.10 10.76 -2.65
CA ASN A 76 3.20 10.87 -1.50
C ASN A 76 2.53 9.54 -1.20
N LEU A 77 3.11 8.80 -0.24
CA LEU A 77 2.62 7.51 0.26
C LEU A 77 2.12 7.60 1.71
N ALA A 78 2.22 8.78 2.32
CA ALA A 78 1.78 8.98 3.70
C ALA A 78 0.26 8.86 3.81
N ALA A 79 -0.20 8.00 4.70
CA ALA A 79 -1.61 7.83 5.04
C ALA A 79 -1.75 7.18 6.41
N ASP A 80 -2.76 7.57 7.17
CA ASP A 80 -3.14 6.83 8.38
C ASP A 80 -4.15 5.76 8.00
N MET A 81 -3.66 4.54 7.78
CA MET A 81 -4.48 3.44 7.28
C MET A 81 -3.99 2.08 7.82
N GLY A 82 -4.78 1.05 7.59
CA GLY A 82 -4.48 -0.33 7.98
C GLY A 82 -5.32 -1.33 7.20
N GLY A 83 -5.48 -2.54 7.73
CA GLY A 83 -6.46 -3.53 7.25
C GLY A 83 -7.90 -3.11 7.53
N MET A 84 -8.87 -3.91 7.11
CA MET A 84 -10.32 -3.59 7.23
C MET A 84 -10.73 -3.27 8.67
N GLY A 85 -10.19 -3.98 9.66
CA GLY A 85 -10.47 -3.73 11.07
C GLY A 85 -10.11 -2.32 11.52
N PHE A 86 -9.03 -1.74 10.98
CA PHE A 86 -8.64 -0.36 11.24
C PHE A 86 -9.53 0.64 10.48
N ILE A 87 -9.71 0.46 9.19
CA ILE A 87 -10.46 1.37 8.32
C ILE A 87 -11.92 1.51 8.78
N GLU A 88 -12.55 0.43 9.24
CA GLU A 88 -13.92 0.46 9.72
C GLU A 88 -14.08 1.15 11.09
N ARG A 89 -13.09 1.02 11.97
CA ARG A 89 -13.13 1.56 13.35
C ARG A 89 -12.64 2.99 13.46
N PHE A 90 -11.63 3.37 12.68
CA PHE A 90 -10.92 4.66 12.79
C PHE A 90 -11.12 5.55 11.56
N ARG A 91 -12.39 5.75 11.17
CA ARG A 91 -12.75 6.52 9.97
C ARG A 91 -12.32 7.99 10.02
N VAL A 92 -12.34 8.60 11.20
CA VAL A 92 -11.88 9.98 11.38
C VAL A 92 -10.38 10.07 11.09
N GLU A 93 -9.58 9.13 11.59
CA GLU A 93 -8.14 9.10 11.35
C GLU A 93 -7.83 8.90 9.85
N CYS A 94 -8.60 8.03 9.18
CA CYS A 94 -8.48 7.87 7.73
C CYS A 94 -8.85 9.15 6.97
N LEU A 95 -9.94 9.85 7.36
CA LEU A 95 -10.37 11.11 6.74
C LEU A 95 -9.35 12.24 6.92
N ARG A 96 -8.60 12.25 8.03
CA ARG A 96 -7.52 13.22 8.25
C ARG A 96 -6.39 13.12 7.20
N GLY A 97 -6.33 12.03 6.45
CA GLY A 97 -5.46 11.90 5.29
C GLY A 97 -5.62 13.02 4.27
N ILE A 98 -6.81 13.65 4.19
CA ILE A 98 -7.04 14.79 3.31
C ILE A 98 -6.10 15.96 3.63
N LEU A 99 -5.76 16.20 4.91
CA LEU A 99 -4.81 17.24 5.30
C LEU A 99 -3.42 16.97 4.73
N ILE A 100 -2.96 15.71 4.83
CA ILE A 100 -1.67 15.32 4.26
C ILE A 100 -1.67 15.59 2.75
N ASN A 101 -2.70 15.13 2.05
CA ASN A 101 -2.74 15.16 0.59
C ASN A 101 -2.87 16.60 0.06
N THR A 102 -3.67 17.46 0.70
CA THR A 102 -3.83 18.85 0.32
C THR A 102 -2.57 19.67 0.61
N HIS A 103 -1.96 19.52 1.78
CA HIS A 103 -0.73 20.25 2.14
C HIS A 103 0.47 19.78 1.30
N MET A 104 0.60 18.46 1.05
CA MET A 104 1.71 17.93 0.26
C MET A 104 1.67 18.36 -1.20
N ILE A 105 0.51 18.34 -1.85
CA ILE A 105 0.42 18.75 -3.26
C ILE A 105 0.65 20.26 -3.42
N GLU A 106 0.13 21.08 -2.50
CA GLU A 106 0.38 22.52 -2.49
C GLU A 106 1.86 22.82 -2.22
N ALA A 107 2.49 22.15 -1.25
CA ALA A 107 3.91 22.29 -0.97
C ALA A 107 4.78 21.88 -2.16
N ALA A 108 4.44 20.77 -2.83
CA ALA A 108 5.12 20.31 -4.03
C ALA A 108 5.03 21.33 -5.17
N TYR A 109 3.84 21.89 -5.40
CA TYR A 109 3.64 22.94 -6.40
C TYR A 109 4.48 24.20 -6.11
N ARG A 110 4.44 24.70 -4.87
CA ARG A 110 5.20 25.89 -4.45
C ARG A 110 6.72 25.70 -4.50
N ALA A 111 7.19 24.47 -4.24
CA ALA A 111 8.59 24.11 -4.33
C ALA A 111 9.08 23.87 -5.78
N GLY A 112 8.21 23.96 -6.78
CA GLY A 112 8.58 23.73 -8.18
C GLY A 112 8.89 22.26 -8.51
N VAL A 113 8.29 21.32 -7.77
CA VAL A 113 8.42 19.88 -8.03
C VAL A 113 7.99 19.56 -9.47
N GLU A 114 8.79 18.78 -10.20
CA GLU A 114 8.49 18.44 -11.59
C GLU A 114 7.43 17.33 -11.70
N ARG A 115 7.47 16.34 -10.79
CA ARG A 115 6.59 15.17 -10.80
C ARG A 115 6.11 14.83 -9.39
N TYR A 116 4.82 14.61 -9.26
CA TYR A 116 4.16 14.28 -8.00
C TYR A 116 3.39 12.98 -8.13
N PHE A 117 3.80 11.95 -7.41
CA PHE A 117 3.09 10.67 -7.33
C PHE A 117 2.13 10.65 -6.16
N PHE A 118 0.90 10.19 -6.40
CA PHE A 118 -0.12 10.02 -5.38
C PHE A 118 -0.56 8.56 -5.27
N SER A 119 -0.47 8.01 -4.05
CA SER A 119 -0.98 6.68 -3.72
C SER A 119 -2.48 6.72 -3.45
N SER A 120 -3.28 6.42 -4.46
CA SER A 120 -4.71 6.16 -4.32
C SER A 120 -4.96 4.69 -3.97
N THR A 121 -6.19 4.22 -4.04
CA THR A 121 -6.62 2.92 -3.51
C THR A 121 -7.79 2.34 -4.32
N ALA A 122 -7.93 1.02 -4.33
CA ALA A 122 -9.12 0.35 -4.83
C ALA A 122 -10.40 0.63 -3.98
N CYS A 123 -10.27 1.28 -2.81
CA CYS A 123 -11.42 1.71 -2.00
C CYS A 123 -12.19 2.89 -2.60
N VAL A 124 -11.69 3.52 -3.68
CA VAL A 124 -12.40 4.57 -4.44
C VAL A 124 -13.53 4.00 -5.30
N TYR A 125 -13.47 2.72 -5.65
CA TYR A 125 -14.47 2.08 -6.47
C TYR A 125 -15.80 1.89 -5.74
N SER A 126 -16.89 1.91 -6.53
CA SER A 126 -18.23 1.70 -6.02
C SER A 126 -18.34 0.37 -5.28
N THR A 127 -18.80 0.41 -4.03
CA THR A 127 -19.06 -0.78 -3.21
C THR A 127 -20.16 -1.66 -3.81
N LEU A 128 -21.04 -1.09 -4.64
CA LEU A 128 -22.11 -1.84 -5.33
C LEU A 128 -21.57 -2.85 -6.36
N LEU A 129 -20.37 -2.60 -6.92
CA LEU A 129 -19.70 -3.49 -7.86
C LEU A 129 -18.91 -4.63 -7.19
N GLN A 130 -18.93 -4.71 -5.86
CA GLN A 130 -18.06 -5.58 -5.06
C GLN A 130 -18.85 -6.48 -4.10
N GLN A 131 -20.09 -6.78 -4.42
CA GLN A 131 -21.01 -7.54 -3.56
C GLN A 131 -20.90 -9.06 -3.72
N GLU A 132 -20.27 -9.53 -4.79
CA GLU A 132 -20.11 -10.95 -5.09
C GLU A 132 -18.65 -11.39 -4.92
N ALA A 133 -18.43 -12.67 -4.55
CA ALA A 133 -17.08 -13.21 -4.44
C ALA A 133 -16.40 -13.36 -5.81
N ASN A 134 -17.13 -13.80 -6.83
CA ASN A 134 -16.65 -13.89 -8.21
C ASN A 134 -16.87 -12.57 -8.95
N VAL A 135 -16.19 -11.51 -8.51
CA VAL A 135 -16.28 -10.18 -9.09
C VAL A 135 -15.38 -10.04 -10.32
N ARG A 136 -15.90 -9.37 -11.36
CA ARG A 136 -15.05 -8.96 -12.49
C ARG A 136 -13.96 -8.00 -12.05
N GLY A 137 -12.89 -7.87 -12.83
CA GLY A 137 -11.89 -6.81 -12.63
C GLY A 137 -12.53 -5.42 -12.69
N LEU A 138 -12.18 -4.57 -11.72
CA LEU A 138 -12.64 -3.17 -11.68
C LEU A 138 -11.79 -2.35 -12.66
N LYS A 139 -12.44 -1.69 -13.62
CA LYS A 139 -11.82 -0.78 -14.56
C LYS A 139 -11.72 0.63 -13.97
N GLU A 140 -10.78 1.43 -14.45
CA GLU A 140 -10.59 2.80 -13.99
C GLU A 140 -11.85 3.67 -14.12
N THR A 141 -12.68 3.38 -15.13
CA THR A 141 -13.98 4.05 -15.36
C THR A 141 -15.07 3.68 -14.38
N ASP A 142 -14.93 2.58 -13.64
CA ASP A 142 -15.95 2.07 -12.70
C ASP A 142 -16.05 2.90 -11.40
N VAL A 143 -15.27 3.94 -11.26
CA VAL A 143 -15.33 4.81 -10.09
C VAL A 143 -16.57 5.71 -10.08
N TYR A 144 -17.10 6.01 -11.27
CA TYR A 144 -18.29 6.86 -11.40
C TYR A 144 -19.50 6.07 -11.97
N PRO A 145 -20.73 6.31 -11.43
CA PRO A 145 -21.09 7.23 -10.34
C PRO A 145 -20.45 6.80 -9.01
N ALA A 146 -19.89 7.78 -8.28
CA ALA A 146 -19.06 7.52 -7.12
C ALA A 146 -19.85 6.96 -5.93
N MET A 147 -19.36 5.84 -5.39
CA MET A 147 -19.89 5.15 -4.21
C MET A 147 -18.74 4.51 -3.43
N ALA A 148 -17.71 5.31 -3.19
CA ALA A 148 -16.47 4.89 -2.53
C ALA A 148 -16.70 4.37 -1.10
N GLU A 149 -15.77 3.56 -0.59
CA GLU A 149 -15.82 3.10 0.80
C GLU A 149 -15.83 4.29 1.77
N ARG A 150 -16.69 4.17 2.78
CA ARG A 150 -16.90 5.25 3.76
C ARG A 150 -15.62 5.59 4.50
N GLY A 151 -15.27 6.88 4.54
CA GLY A 151 -14.06 7.40 5.15
C GLY A 151 -12.89 7.35 4.16
N TYR A 152 -12.08 6.34 4.23
CA TYR A 152 -10.83 6.20 3.46
C TYR A 152 -11.02 6.30 1.94
N GLY A 153 -12.02 5.62 1.38
CA GLY A 153 -12.26 5.65 -0.06
C GLY A 153 -12.63 7.04 -0.58
N TRP A 154 -13.49 7.76 0.15
CA TRP A 154 -13.88 9.13 -0.21
C TRP A 154 -12.73 10.13 -0.08
N GLU A 155 -11.93 10.03 0.98
CA GLU A 155 -10.74 10.85 1.15
C GLU A 155 -9.79 10.70 -0.04
N LYS A 156 -9.50 9.46 -0.44
CA LYS A 156 -8.62 9.18 -1.56
C LYS A 156 -9.21 9.65 -2.90
N LEU A 157 -10.51 9.50 -3.12
CA LEU A 157 -11.16 9.97 -4.35
C LEU A 157 -11.11 11.49 -4.48
N ILE A 158 -11.35 12.23 -3.39
CA ILE A 158 -11.20 13.70 -3.39
C ILE A 158 -9.74 14.08 -3.69
N SER A 159 -8.78 13.35 -3.14
CA SER A 159 -7.35 13.60 -3.38
C SER A 159 -6.93 13.31 -4.84
N GLU A 160 -7.56 12.34 -5.52
CA GLU A 160 -7.39 12.16 -6.97
C GLU A 160 -7.84 13.41 -7.75
N MET A 161 -8.98 14.01 -7.37
CA MET A 161 -9.47 15.26 -7.99
C MET A 161 -8.46 16.40 -7.79
N PHE A 162 -7.89 16.59 -6.59
CA PHE A 162 -6.81 17.55 -6.38
C PHE A 162 -5.65 17.33 -7.35
N CYS A 163 -5.21 16.11 -7.54
CA CYS A 163 -4.12 15.79 -8.46
C CYS A 163 -4.47 16.18 -9.91
N GLN A 164 -5.71 15.95 -10.33
CA GLN A 164 -6.18 16.29 -11.68
C GLN A 164 -6.26 17.81 -11.87
N GLU A 165 -6.82 18.55 -10.91
CA GLU A 165 -6.96 20.00 -11.00
C GLU A 165 -5.62 20.73 -10.86
N TYR A 166 -4.68 20.24 -10.05
CA TYR A 166 -3.32 20.80 -9.99
C TYR A 166 -2.57 20.67 -11.32
N TRP A 167 -2.80 19.60 -12.08
CA TRP A 167 -2.30 19.51 -13.44
C TRP A 167 -3.02 20.48 -14.37
N ALA A 168 -4.34 20.48 -14.37
CA ALA A 168 -5.15 21.25 -15.33
C ALA A 168 -4.96 22.76 -15.17
N GLU A 169 -4.91 23.27 -13.92
CA GLU A 169 -4.86 24.69 -13.63
C GLU A 169 -3.44 25.23 -13.41
N ARG A 170 -2.54 24.37 -12.91
CA ARG A 170 -1.22 24.81 -12.44
C ARG A 170 -0.02 24.12 -13.11
N GLY A 171 -0.28 23.13 -13.93
CA GLY A 171 0.76 22.44 -14.69
C GLY A 171 1.66 21.49 -13.89
N LEU A 172 1.34 21.19 -12.61
CA LEU A 172 2.07 20.20 -11.84
C LEU A 172 1.78 18.80 -12.39
N LYS A 173 2.80 18.11 -12.91
CA LYS A 173 2.63 16.74 -13.43
C LYS A 173 2.33 15.78 -12.28
N THR A 174 1.09 15.33 -12.16
CA THR A 174 0.65 14.38 -11.15
C THR A 174 0.46 13.00 -11.73
N PHE A 175 0.72 11.95 -10.94
CA PHE A 175 0.61 10.54 -11.33
C PHE A 175 -0.14 9.80 -10.24
N ILE A 176 -1.23 9.11 -10.59
CA ILE A 176 -2.21 8.59 -9.64
C ILE A 176 -2.30 7.07 -9.80
N ALA A 177 -1.86 6.31 -8.79
CA ALA A 177 -2.00 4.86 -8.82
C ALA A 177 -3.01 4.37 -7.78
N ARG A 178 -4.04 3.64 -8.23
CA ARG A 178 -5.02 2.96 -7.39
C ARG A 178 -4.47 1.61 -6.95
N PHE A 179 -3.88 1.56 -5.75
CA PHE A 179 -3.33 0.32 -5.22
C PHE A 179 -4.42 -0.68 -4.87
N HIS A 180 -4.31 -1.88 -5.43
CA HIS A 180 -4.97 -3.07 -4.91
C HIS A 180 -4.06 -3.76 -3.88
N ASN A 181 -4.62 -4.60 -3.02
CA ASN A 181 -3.96 -5.15 -1.84
C ASN A 181 -2.47 -5.52 -2.00
N VAL A 182 -1.59 -4.59 -1.66
CA VAL A 182 -0.14 -4.81 -1.66
C VAL A 182 0.27 -5.61 -0.43
N TYR A 183 1.14 -6.61 -0.60
CA TYR A 183 1.71 -7.43 0.48
C TYR A 183 3.19 -7.74 0.23
N GLY A 184 3.90 -8.10 1.30
CA GLY A 184 5.33 -8.44 1.22
C GLY A 184 6.04 -8.27 2.56
N PRO A 185 7.36 -8.50 2.59
CA PRO A 185 8.21 -8.23 3.76
C PRO A 185 8.26 -6.75 4.15
N TYR A 186 8.60 -6.49 5.40
CA TYR A 186 8.78 -5.15 5.99
C TYR A 186 7.47 -4.34 6.12
N GLY A 187 6.34 -5.02 6.17
CA GLY A 187 5.04 -4.43 6.47
C GLY A 187 4.55 -4.74 7.87
N THR A 188 3.55 -4.02 8.34
CA THR A 188 2.88 -4.33 9.60
C THR A 188 2.30 -5.75 9.53
N TRP A 189 2.67 -6.59 10.48
CA TRP A 189 2.28 -7.99 10.54
C TRP A 189 1.52 -8.35 11.83
N ASP A 190 1.45 -7.43 12.78
CA ASP A 190 0.76 -7.56 14.07
C ASP A 190 0.24 -6.20 14.56
N GLY A 191 -0.60 -6.19 15.63
CA GLY A 191 -1.10 -4.95 16.25
C GLY A 191 -2.40 -4.40 15.66
N GLY A 192 -3.11 -5.15 14.80
CA GLY A 192 -4.46 -4.82 14.32
C GLY A 192 -4.51 -3.90 13.10
N ARG A 193 -3.36 -3.50 12.55
CA ARG A 193 -3.27 -2.74 11.28
C ARG A 193 -2.84 -3.61 10.09
N GLU A 194 -2.46 -4.86 10.34
CA GLU A 194 -2.01 -5.79 9.31
C GLU A 194 -3.11 -6.16 8.31
N LYS A 195 -2.73 -6.37 7.05
CA LYS A 195 -3.61 -6.88 6.00
C LYS A 195 -3.65 -8.41 6.00
N ALA A 196 -4.67 -8.99 5.34
CA ALA A 196 -4.93 -10.43 5.36
C ALA A 196 -3.71 -11.32 5.09
N PRO A 197 -2.83 -11.08 4.09
CA PRO A 197 -1.68 -11.95 3.88
C PRO A 197 -0.73 -11.99 5.07
N ALA A 198 -0.45 -10.84 5.70
CA ALA A 198 0.42 -10.76 6.87
C ALA A 198 -0.25 -11.38 8.11
N ALA A 199 -1.54 -11.08 8.35
CA ALA A 199 -2.32 -11.64 9.44
C ALA A 199 -2.38 -13.17 9.39
N ILE A 200 -2.61 -13.74 8.20
CA ILE A 200 -2.68 -15.19 8.01
C ILE A 200 -1.29 -15.83 8.22
N CYS A 201 -0.22 -15.24 7.65
CA CYS A 201 1.14 -15.72 7.92
C CYS A 201 1.43 -15.74 9.42
N ARG A 202 1.13 -14.67 10.16
CA ARG A 202 1.31 -14.61 11.62
C ARG A 202 0.50 -15.68 12.32
N LYS A 203 -0.81 -15.80 12.05
CA LYS A 203 -1.68 -16.79 12.70
C LYS A 203 -1.20 -18.23 12.47
N VAL A 204 -0.70 -18.56 11.27
CA VAL A 204 -0.14 -19.88 10.99
C VAL A 204 1.17 -20.10 11.76
N ILE A 205 2.06 -19.09 11.83
CA ILE A 205 3.30 -19.17 12.61
C ILE A 205 2.99 -19.37 14.09
N GLU A 206 2.04 -18.63 14.66
CA GLU A 206 1.59 -18.77 16.05
C GLU A 206 1.01 -20.16 16.33
N ALA A 207 0.19 -20.68 15.40
CA ALA A 207 -0.40 -22.01 15.54
C ALA A 207 0.68 -23.11 15.54
N VAL A 208 1.69 -22.99 14.67
CA VAL A 208 2.85 -23.91 14.66
C VAL A 208 3.66 -23.83 15.96
N ASP A 209 3.97 -22.62 16.42
CA ASP A 209 4.79 -22.40 17.61
C ASP A 209 4.10 -22.85 18.92
N THR A 210 2.77 -22.70 18.98
CA THR A 210 1.97 -23.11 20.15
C THR A 210 1.41 -24.54 20.05
N ASN A 211 1.75 -25.27 18.96
CA ASN A 211 1.17 -26.57 18.65
C ASN A 211 -0.37 -26.56 18.60
N SER A 212 -0.96 -25.43 18.23
CA SER A 212 -2.39 -25.32 17.99
C SER A 212 -2.75 -26.00 16.67
N ARG A 213 -3.92 -26.66 16.63
CA ARG A 213 -4.44 -27.24 15.40
C ARG A 213 -5.44 -26.36 14.69
N THR A 214 -5.68 -25.14 15.18
CA THR A 214 -6.76 -24.29 14.69
C THR A 214 -6.29 -22.90 14.30
N ILE A 215 -6.93 -22.32 13.25
CA ILE A 215 -6.77 -20.94 12.83
C ILE A 215 -8.13 -20.23 12.80
N GLU A 216 -8.21 -19.02 13.36
CA GLU A 216 -9.40 -18.17 13.22
C GLU A 216 -9.42 -17.49 11.86
N VAL A 217 -10.55 -17.61 11.14
CA VAL A 217 -10.80 -17.00 9.83
C VAL A 217 -11.90 -15.96 9.96
N TRP A 218 -11.60 -14.71 9.63
CA TRP A 218 -12.59 -13.65 9.62
C TRP A 218 -13.53 -13.78 8.42
N GLY A 219 -14.84 -13.77 8.66
CA GLY A 219 -15.88 -14.04 7.66
C GLY A 219 -16.12 -15.53 7.49
N ASP A 220 -16.48 -15.92 6.27
CA ASP A 220 -16.80 -17.29 5.86
C ASP A 220 -15.71 -17.96 5.01
N GLY A 221 -14.58 -17.27 4.78
CA GLY A 221 -13.47 -17.75 3.97
C GLY A 221 -13.66 -17.56 2.45
N HIS A 222 -14.87 -17.26 1.99
CA HIS A 222 -15.19 -17.16 0.56
C HIS A 222 -14.98 -15.76 -0.05
N GLN A 223 -14.83 -14.72 0.79
CA GLN A 223 -14.53 -13.38 0.28
C GLN A 223 -13.20 -13.39 -0.50
N THR A 224 -13.19 -12.69 -1.64
CA THR A 224 -12.08 -12.75 -2.58
C THR A 224 -11.35 -11.43 -2.73
N ARG A 225 -10.05 -11.50 -2.94
CA ARG A 225 -9.17 -10.36 -3.22
C ARG A 225 -8.09 -10.73 -4.22
N SER A 226 -7.68 -9.75 -5.00
CA SER A 226 -6.38 -9.85 -5.67
C SER A 226 -5.28 -9.31 -4.77
N PHE A 227 -4.10 -9.93 -4.82
CA PHE A 227 -2.94 -9.57 -4.00
C PHE A 227 -1.73 -9.29 -4.88
N MET A 228 -1.15 -8.11 -4.76
CA MET A 228 0.02 -7.68 -5.51
C MET A 228 1.26 -7.71 -4.62
N TYR A 229 2.30 -8.40 -5.09
CA TYR A 229 3.56 -8.46 -4.36
C TYR A 229 4.31 -7.12 -4.40
N ILE A 230 4.97 -6.77 -3.30
CA ILE A 230 5.64 -5.47 -3.15
C ILE A 230 6.61 -5.14 -4.29
N LYS A 231 7.37 -6.10 -4.81
CA LYS A 231 8.32 -5.83 -5.91
C LYS A 231 7.62 -5.36 -7.18
N ASP A 232 6.46 -5.93 -7.51
CA ASP A 232 5.66 -5.48 -8.65
C ASP A 232 5.08 -4.08 -8.38
N CYS A 233 4.64 -3.81 -7.16
CA CYS A 233 4.18 -2.49 -6.75
C CYS A 233 5.25 -1.42 -6.98
N LEU A 234 6.48 -1.64 -6.51
CA LEU A 234 7.59 -0.69 -6.66
C LEU A 234 7.96 -0.44 -8.13
N LYS A 235 8.00 -1.51 -8.92
CA LYS A 235 8.23 -1.40 -10.36
C LYS A 235 7.10 -0.61 -11.05
N GLY A 236 5.85 -0.88 -10.69
CA GLY A 236 4.68 -0.14 -11.21
C GLY A 236 4.71 1.33 -10.83
N ILE A 237 5.04 1.68 -9.58
CA ILE A 237 5.20 3.08 -9.13
C ILE A 237 6.22 3.81 -10.02
N ASP A 238 7.39 3.22 -10.21
CA ASP A 238 8.47 3.78 -11.02
C ASP A 238 8.04 3.98 -12.48
N MET A 239 7.42 2.96 -13.09
CA MET A 239 6.93 3.03 -14.47
C MET A 239 5.81 4.06 -14.65
N ILE A 240 4.87 4.16 -13.72
CA ILE A 240 3.76 5.13 -13.74
C ILE A 240 4.31 6.54 -13.63
N MET A 241 5.19 6.80 -12.66
CA MET A 241 5.79 8.12 -12.41
C MET A 241 6.54 8.67 -13.63
N HIS A 242 7.11 7.79 -14.46
CA HIS A 242 7.92 8.18 -15.62
C HIS A 242 7.20 8.01 -16.97
N CYS A 243 5.87 7.84 -16.97
CA CYS A 243 5.07 7.74 -18.19
C CYS A 243 4.19 8.98 -18.38
N ASP A 244 4.60 9.93 -19.24
CA ASP A 244 3.85 11.18 -19.46
C ASP A 244 2.43 10.97 -20.02
N ARG A 245 2.12 9.78 -20.59
CA ARG A 245 0.74 9.42 -20.96
C ARG A 245 -0.21 9.26 -19.79
N LEU A 246 0.33 9.12 -18.58
CA LEU A 246 -0.41 8.92 -17.34
C LEU A 246 -0.51 10.19 -16.47
N ILE A 247 -0.09 11.36 -16.99
CA ILE A 247 -0.25 12.62 -16.26
C ILE A 247 -1.73 12.82 -15.92
N ALA A 248 -2.02 13.08 -14.64
CA ALA A 248 -3.34 13.31 -14.07
C ALA A 248 -4.38 12.20 -14.37
N THR A 249 -3.91 11.02 -14.78
CA THR A 249 -4.78 9.90 -15.17
C THR A 249 -4.66 8.79 -14.11
N PRO A 250 -5.73 8.53 -13.33
CA PRO A 250 -5.75 7.41 -12.40
C PRO A 250 -5.60 6.08 -13.12
N ILE A 251 -4.73 5.21 -12.60
CA ILE A 251 -4.48 3.88 -13.15
C ILE A 251 -4.47 2.82 -12.05
N ASN A 252 -5.03 1.64 -12.34
CA ASN A 252 -4.94 0.49 -11.45
C ASN A 252 -3.51 -0.01 -11.33
N LEU A 253 -3.08 -0.25 -10.10
CA LEU A 253 -1.85 -0.97 -9.82
C LEU A 253 -2.17 -2.12 -8.87
N GLY A 254 -2.41 -3.29 -9.45
CA GLY A 254 -2.88 -4.48 -8.76
C GLY A 254 -2.64 -5.76 -9.56
N SER A 255 -2.82 -6.90 -8.91
CA SER A 255 -2.86 -8.20 -9.60
C SER A 255 -4.28 -8.46 -10.13
N SER A 256 -4.40 -9.09 -11.28
CA SER A 256 -5.67 -9.58 -11.84
C SER A 256 -6.04 -10.99 -11.35
N GLN A 257 -5.18 -11.63 -10.56
CA GLN A 257 -5.42 -12.95 -10.00
C GLN A 257 -6.24 -12.87 -8.71
N LEU A 258 -7.43 -13.44 -8.74
CA LEU A 258 -8.39 -13.43 -7.63
C LEU A 258 -8.20 -14.69 -6.76
N PHE A 259 -8.14 -14.48 -5.43
CA PHE A 259 -8.04 -15.57 -4.45
C PHE A 259 -9.04 -15.35 -3.32
N SER A 260 -9.67 -16.43 -2.87
CA SER A 260 -10.43 -16.46 -1.63
C SER A 260 -9.50 -16.40 -0.41
N VAL A 261 -10.05 -16.05 0.75
CA VAL A 261 -9.30 -16.12 2.01
C VAL A 261 -8.91 -17.56 2.32
N ASP A 262 -9.75 -18.52 1.99
CA ASP A 262 -9.45 -19.95 2.17
C ASP A 262 -8.26 -20.39 1.30
N GLU A 263 -8.21 -20.00 0.02
CA GLU A 263 -7.07 -20.28 -0.85
C GLU A 263 -5.79 -19.57 -0.37
N LEU A 264 -5.92 -18.36 0.21
CA LEU A 264 -4.79 -17.68 0.80
C LEU A 264 -4.23 -18.46 2.00
N ILE A 265 -5.10 -19.02 2.86
CA ILE A 265 -4.71 -19.86 3.99
C ILE A 265 -4.06 -21.16 3.49
N ASP A 266 -4.64 -21.83 2.48
CA ASP A 266 -4.07 -23.06 1.90
C ASP A 266 -2.64 -22.83 1.37
N ASN A 267 -2.38 -21.68 0.75
CA ASN A 267 -1.04 -21.32 0.29
C ASN A 267 -0.05 -21.16 1.46
N VAL A 268 -0.45 -20.48 2.55
CA VAL A 268 0.41 -20.27 3.72
C VAL A 268 0.65 -21.59 4.46
N GLU A 269 -0.38 -22.43 4.63
CA GLU A 269 -0.27 -23.78 5.23
C GLU A 269 0.72 -24.65 4.45
N ARG A 270 0.66 -24.62 3.10
CA ARG A 270 1.61 -25.34 2.24
C ARG A 270 3.05 -24.85 2.44
N ILE A 271 3.25 -23.54 2.57
CA ILE A 271 4.57 -22.96 2.84
C ILE A 271 5.09 -23.39 4.23
N ALA A 272 4.21 -23.44 5.22
CA ALA A 272 4.53 -23.81 6.59
C ALA A 272 4.69 -25.35 6.77
N GLY A 273 4.18 -26.17 5.85
CA GLY A 273 4.17 -27.62 5.94
C GLY A 273 3.15 -28.16 6.96
N VAL A 274 2.03 -27.46 7.17
CA VAL A 274 0.99 -27.81 8.15
C VAL A 274 -0.40 -27.76 7.52
N LYS A 275 -1.36 -28.38 8.19
CA LYS A 275 -2.79 -28.24 7.92
C LYS A 275 -3.52 -27.92 9.23
N LEU A 276 -4.36 -26.89 9.22
CA LEU A 276 -5.05 -26.37 10.39
C LEU A 276 -6.57 -26.45 10.20
N ASP A 277 -7.29 -26.71 11.29
CA ASP A 277 -8.74 -26.63 11.33
C ASP A 277 -9.18 -25.16 11.37
N ARG A 278 -10.10 -24.78 10.50
CA ARG A 278 -10.57 -23.39 10.35
C ARG A 278 -11.75 -23.11 11.28
N LYS A 279 -11.64 -22.05 12.08
CA LYS A 279 -12.73 -21.52 12.89
C LYS A 279 -13.20 -20.21 12.29
N TYR A 280 -14.32 -20.25 11.58
CA TYR A 280 -14.90 -19.09 10.93
C TYR A 280 -15.58 -18.16 11.93
N ASN A 281 -15.31 -16.85 11.79
CA ASN A 281 -15.93 -15.78 12.59
C ASN A 281 -16.68 -14.81 11.67
N PRO A 282 -17.97 -15.06 11.38
CA PRO A 282 -18.74 -14.22 10.47
C PRO A 282 -19.04 -12.81 10.99
N SER A 283 -18.87 -12.57 12.30
CA SER A 283 -19.06 -11.25 12.92
C SER A 283 -17.84 -10.34 12.83
N ALA A 284 -16.69 -10.88 12.43
CA ALA A 284 -15.46 -10.08 12.26
C ALA A 284 -15.55 -9.17 11.02
N PRO A 285 -14.84 -8.02 11.02
CA PRO A 285 -14.76 -7.12 9.88
C PRO A 285 -14.22 -7.82 8.62
N ARG A 286 -14.98 -7.82 7.53
CA ARG A 286 -14.59 -8.49 6.27
C ARG A 286 -14.52 -7.58 5.06
N GLY A 287 -15.09 -6.35 5.16
CA GLY A 287 -15.18 -5.42 4.05
C GLY A 287 -16.09 -5.91 2.91
N VAL A 288 -15.79 -5.54 1.67
CA VAL A 288 -16.54 -5.97 0.48
C VAL A 288 -16.39 -7.48 0.24
N THR A 289 -17.34 -8.11 -0.48
CA THR A 289 -17.32 -9.56 -0.73
C THR A 289 -16.24 -9.96 -1.74
N GLY A 290 -16.08 -9.18 -2.83
CA GLY A 290 -15.04 -9.43 -3.84
C GLY A 290 -14.37 -8.13 -4.31
N ARG A 291 -13.07 -8.19 -4.60
CA ARG A 291 -12.33 -7.08 -5.21
C ARG A 291 -11.21 -7.59 -6.10
N ASN A 292 -11.25 -7.20 -7.38
CA ASN A 292 -10.24 -7.57 -8.37
C ASN A 292 -9.81 -6.35 -9.19
N SER A 293 -8.62 -6.39 -9.76
CA SER A 293 -8.09 -5.36 -10.66
C SER A 293 -8.30 -5.77 -12.12
N ASP A 294 -8.85 -4.88 -12.95
CA ASP A 294 -8.69 -4.97 -14.39
C ASP A 294 -7.36 -4.33 -14.77
N ASN A 295 -6.50 -5.09 -15.42
CA ASN A 295 -5.15 -4.65 -15.77
C ASN A 295 -5.01 -4.32 -17.28
N THR A 296 -6.12 -4.23 -18.01
CA THR A 296 -6.10 -3.91 -19.45
C THR A 296 -5.39 -2.59 -19.70
N PHE A 297 -5.77 -1.53 -18.98
CA PHE A 297 -5.23 -0.19 -19.20
C PHE A 297 -3.74 -0.09 -18.86
N ILE A 298 -3.28 -0.66 -17.75
CA ILE A 298 -1.86 -0.65 -17.40
C ILE A 298 -1.02 -1.44 -18.41
N LYS A 299 -1.54 -2.58 -18.89
CA LYS A 299 -0.86 -3.41 -19.88
C LYS A 299 -0.74 -2.71 -21.24
N GLU A 300 -1.81 -2.07 -21.71
CA GLU A 300 -1.81 -1.30 -22.97
C GLU A 300 -0.91 -0.07 -22.89
N THR A 301 -0.85 0.59 -21.72
CA THR A 301 -0.11 1.84 -21.55
C THR A 301 1.37 1.61 -21.29
N LEU A 302 1.72 0.65 -20.43
CA LEU A 302 3.09 0.41 -19.98
C LEU A 302 3.74 -0.83 -20.61
N GLY A 303 2.99 -1.64 -21.40
CA GLY A 303 3.49 -2.93 -21.90
C GLY A 303 3.81 -3.94 -20.81
N TRP A 304 3.27 -3.74 -19.60
CA TRP A 304 3.58 -4.52 -18.42
C TRP A 304 2.37 -4.56 -17.46
N GLU A 305 2.29 -5.62 -16.67
CA GLU A 305 1.38 -5.77 -15.54
C GLU A 305 2.04 -6.55 -14.40
N PRO A 306 1.59 -6.40 -13.12
CA PRO A 306 2.05 -7.24 -12.01
C PRO A 306 1.83 -8.73 -12.30
N ASN A 307 2.89 -9.54 -12.15
CA ASN A 307 2.85 -10.95 -12.51
C ASN A 307 3.55 -11.90 -11.51
N THR A 308 4.03 -11.40 -10.39
CA THR A 308 4.59 -12.27 -9.34
C THR A 308 3.48 -13.15 -8.76
N SER A 309 3.66 -14.47 -8.79
CA SER A 309 2.66 -15.40 -8.26
C SER A 309 2.48 -15.23 -6.76
N LEU A 310 1.24 -15.51 -6.29
CA LEU A 310 0.91 -15.41 -4.86
C LEU A 310 1.83 -16.26 -4.00
N GLU A 311 2.16 -17.48 -4.43
CA GLU A 311 3.04 -18.39 -3.69
C GLU A 311 4.44 -17.82 -3.48
N VAL A 312 5.06 -17.26 -4.54
CA VAL A 312 6.41 -16.65 -4.47
C VAL A 312 6.43 -15.50 -3.48
N GLY A 313 5.46 -14.60 -3.55
CA GLY A 313 5.37 -13.45 -2.64
C GLY A 313 5.06 -13.87 -1.21
N LEU A 314 4.15 -14.84 -1.00
CA LEU A 314 3.80 -15.34 0.34
C LEU A 314 4.96 -16.06 0.99
N ARG A 315 5.76 -16.84 0.24
CA ARG A 315 6.94 -17.50 0.78
C ARG A 315 7.93 -16.50 1.38
N ALA A 316 8.23 -15.44 0.65
CA ALA A 316 9.09 -14.36 1.16
C ALA A 316 8.50 -13.64 2.38
N THR A 317 7.18 -13.36 2.35
CA THR A 317 6.47 -12.69 3.43
C THR A 317 6.43 -13.56 4.69
N TYR A 318 6.10 -14.84 4.55
CA TYR A 318 6.03 -15.81 5.64
C TYR A 318 7.37 -15.96 6.35
N HIS A 319 8.47 -16.15 5.61
CA HIS A 319 9.80 -16.31 6.22
C HIS A 319 10.21 -15.04 6.96
N TRP A 320 10.00 -13.86 6.36
CA TRP A 320 10.31 -12.60 7.03
C TRP A 320 9.49 -12.43 8.33
N ILE A 321 8.16 -12.69 8.31
CA ILE A 321 7.32 -12.60 9.51
C ILE A 321 7.78 -13.63 10.56
N LYS A 322 8.13 -14.85 10.15
CA LYS A 322 8.64 -15.89 11.06
C LYS A 322 9.91 -15.43 11.78
N ASP A 323 10.84 -14.82 11.04
CA ASP A 323 12.07 -14.29 11.64
C ASP A 323 11.76 -13.16 12.64
N GLN A 324 10.84 -12.24 12.28
CA GLN A 324 10.39 -11.18 13.20
C GLN A 324 9.70 -11.74 14.44
N TYR A 325 8.83 -12.71 14.28
CA TYR A 325 8.12 -13.38 15.39
C TYR A 325 9.11 -14.04 16.36
N LEU A 326 10.05 -14.82 15.85
CA LEU A 326 11.07 -15.51 16.65
C LEU A 326 12.02 -14.52 17.33
N CYS A 327 12.43 -13.46 16.63
CA CYS A 327 13.25 -12.41 17.17
C CYS A 327 12.54 -11.69 18.35
N ARG A 328 11.26 -11.33 18.19
CA ARG A 328 10.44 -10.74 19.27
C ARG A 328 10.32 -11.68 20.46
N LYS A 329 10.11 -12.97 20.24
CA LYS A 329 10.00 -13.99 21.30
C LYS A 329 11.29 -14.11 22.13
N ARG A 330 12.46 -13.86 21.50
CA ARG A 330 13.77 -13.83 22.19
C ARG A 330 14.08 -12.47 22.85
N GLY A 331 13.23 -11.45 22.68
CA GLY A 331 13.48 -10.09 23.17
C GLY A 331 14.60 -9.34 22.43
N GLU A 332 14.94 -9.77 21.22
CA GLU A 332 16.06 -9.25 20.42
C GLU A 332 15.62 -8.21 19.38
N CYS A 333 14.31 -8.11 19.08
CA CYS A 333 13.81 -7.18 18.07
C CYS A 333 13.39 -5.84 18.67
N VAL A 334 13.72 -4.77 17.97
CA VAL A 334 13.07 -3.47 18.17
C VAL A 334 11.60 -3.63 17.79
N ALA A 335 10.70 -3.16 18.66
CA ALA A 335 9.27 -3.16 18.40
C ALA A 335 9.01 -2.30 17.15
N ALA A 336 8.25 -2.84 16.22
CA ALA A 336 7.76 -2.10 15.06
C ALA A 336 6.36 -1.56 15.31
#